data_5f5ed853a8123a2584cae245d880a1bf
#
_entry.id   5f5ed853a8123a2584cae245d880a1bf
#
_cell.length_a   1.000
_cell.length_b   1.000
_cell.length_c   1.000
_cell.angle_alpha   90.00
_cell.angle_beta   90.00
_cell.angle_gamma   90.00
#
_symmetry.space_group_name_H-M   'P 1'
#
loop_
_entity.id
_entity.type
_entity.pdbx_description
1 polymer ?
#
loop_
_entity_poly.entity_id
_entity_poly.type
_entity_poly.pdbx_seq_one_letter_code
_entity_poly.pdbx_strand_id
1 'polypeptide(L)'
;MLFRSRALDGLRAQLASHPAVVVAYSGGVDSALVAAIAAEQLGERALAVTGVSPALAPHLREEARLQATWMGIRQREIATRELEDPNYSSNPSDRCYACKRELHGRLGELLEQLEQPGAQVLDGVNLDDLGDHRPGIRAARERGVRSPLAELGIDKAGVRQLSRALGFPWWDKPAQPCLASRFPYGEAISAERLRREIGRAHV
;
A
#
# COMPACT_ATOMS: atom_id res chain seq x y z
N MET A 1 14.88 -19.61 12.89
CA MET A 1 15.01 -20.04 11.49
C MET A 1 13.73 -20.67 10.94
N LEU A 2 13.10 -21.61 11.62
CA LEU A 2 11.85 -22.30 11.18
C LEU A 2 10.64 -21.40 10.94
N PHE A 3 10.41 -20.35 11.76
CA PHE A 3 9.29 -19.41 11.57
C PHE A 3 9.41 -18.62 10.26
N ARG A 4 10.62 -18.13 9.95
CA ARG A 4 10.86 -17.34 8.71
C ARG A 4 10.59 -18.16 7.45
N SER A 5 11.01 -19.41 7.43
CA SER A 5 10.78 -20.30 6.30
C SER A 5 9.28 -20.54 6.12
N ARG A 6 8.54 -20.92 7.17
CA ARG A 6 7.11 -21.18 7.08
C ARG A 6 6.27 -19.95 6.67
N ALA A 7 6.57 -18.77 7.23
CA ALA A 7 5.85 -17.55 6.90
C ALA A 7 6.07 -17.12 5.44
N LEU A 8 7.33 -17.19 4.97
CA LEU A 8 7.67 -16.89 3.59
C LEU A 8 7.06 -17.91 2.61
N ASP A 9 7.15 -19.19 2.92
CA ASP A 9 6.59 -20.26 2.10
C ASP A 9 5.04 -20.15 2.06
N GLY A 10 4.42 -19.81 3.18
CA GLY A 10 2.98 -19.52 3.24
C GLY A 10 2.58 -18.35 2.36
N LEU A 11 3.35 -17.24 2.41
CA LEU A 11 3.09 -16.05 1.59
C LEU A 11 3.27 -16.37 0.09
N ARG A 12 4.31 -17.09 -0.27
CA ARG A 12 4.54 -17.58 -1.64
C ARG A 12 3.38 -18.45 -2.15
N ALA A 13 2.99 -19.42 -1.35
CA ALA A 13 1.90 -20.34 -1.71
C ALA A 13 0.56 -19.59 -1.88
N GLN A 14 0.26 -18.65 -0.98
CA GLN A 14 -0.95 -17.85 -1.06
C GLN A 14 -0.96 -16.99 -2.33
N LEU A 15 0.13 -16.28 -2.63
CA LEU A 15 0.19 -15.44 -3.81
C LEU A 15 0.16 -16.27 -5.10
N ALA A 16 0.87 -17.39 -5.15
CA ALA A 16 0.88 -18.30 -6.29
C ALA A 16 -0.52 -18.88 -6.62
N SER A 17 -1.42 -18.92 -5.65
CA SER A 17 -2.79 -19.42 -5.85
C SER A 17 -3.70 -18.49 -6.64
N HIS A 18 -3.32 -17.23 -6.80
CA HIS A 18 -4.10 -16.25 -7.58
C HIS A 18 -3.76 -16.31 -9.08
N PRO A 19 -4.74 -16.18 -9.98
CA PRO A 19 -4.48 -16.09 -11.41
C PRO A 19 -3.68 -14.83 -11.77
N ALA A 20 -3.96 -13.72 -11.10
CA ALA A 20 -3.25 -12.45 -11.20
C ALA A 20 -3.52 -11.59 -9.95
N VAL A 21 -2.65 -10.63 -9.68
CA VAL A 21 -2.83 -9.70 -8.55
C VAL A 21 -2.51 -8.25 -8.91
N VAL A 22 -3.27 -7.36 -8.28
CA VAL A 22 -2.96 -5.93 -8.22
C VAL A 22 -2.61 -5.59 -6.77
N VAL A 23 -1.40 -5.15 -6.51
CA VAL A 23 -0.95 -4.78 -5.17
C VAL A 23 -1.13 -3.28 -4.97
N ALA A 24 -1.93 -2.87 -3.96
CA ALA A 24 -2.03 -1.48 -3.50
C ALA A 24 -0.69 -1.09 -2.86
N TYR A 25 0.18 -0.49 -3.66
CA TYR A 25 1.60 -0.32 -3.35
C TYR A 25 1.93 1.13 -2.97
N SER A 26 2.44 1.32 -1.77
CA SER A 26 2.79 2.63 -1.21
C SER A 26 4.29 2.93 -1.13
N GLY A 27 5.16 1.96 -1.44
CA GLY A 27 6.60 2.06 -1.17
C GLY A 27 6.98 1.87 0.31
N GLY A 28 6.03 1.55 1.17
CA GLY A 28 6.31 1.09 2.54
C GLY A 28 6.76 -0.37 2.57
N VAL A 29 7.53 -0.77 3.59
CA VAL A 29 8.14 -2.11 3.66
C VAL A 29 7.10 -3.24 3.57
N ASP A 30 5.91 -3.05 4.13
CA ASP A 30 4.84 -4.05 4.13
C ASP A 30 4.30 -4.30 2.72
N SER A 31 3.88 -3.25 2.02
CA SER A 31 3.39 -3.36 0.64
C SER A 31 4.49 -3.79 -0.33
N ALA A 32 5.76 -3.42 -0.05
CA ALA A 32 6.90 -3.85 -0.84
C ALA A 32 7.15 -5.37 -0.68
N LEU A 33 7.00 -5.93 0.52
CA LEU A 33 7.12 -7.38 0.72
C LEU A 33 6.06 -8.14 -0.09
N VAL A 34 4.80 -7.70 -0.03
CA VAL A 34 3.72 -8.32 -0.84
C VAL A 34 4.01 -8.19 -2.33
N ALA A 35 4.45 -7.00 -2.79
CA ALA A 35 4.76 -6.76 -4.20
C ALA A 35 5.92 -7.62 -4.71
N ALA A 36 6.99 -7.77 -3.92
CA ALA A 36 8.15 -8.58 -4.29
C ALA A 36 7.79 -10.07 -4.42
N ILE A 37 7.02 -10.61 -3.47
CA ILE A 37 6.60 -12.01 -3.54
C ILE A 37 5.58 -12.21 -4.67
N ALA A 38 4.72 -11.22 -4.93
CA ALA A 38 3.83 -11.26 -6.09
C ALA A 38 4.62 -11.30 -7.41
N ALA A 39 5.67 -10.48 -7.55
CA ALA A 39 6.56 -10.52 -8.71
C ALA A 39 7.27 -11.87 -8.85
N GLU A 40 7.80 -12.40 -7.74
CA GLU A 40 8.49 -13.71 -7.71
C GLU A 40 7.57 -14.85 -8.17
N GLN A 41 6.31 -14.88 -7.71
CA GLN A 41 5.40 -16.01 -7.95
C GLN A 41 4.61 -15.88 -9.25
N LEU A 42 4.29 -14.66 -9.68
CA LEU A 42 3.34 -14.43 -10.76
C LEU A 42 3.96 -13.73 -11.99
N GLY A 43 5.15 -13.13 -11.85
CA GLY A 43 5.81 -12.43 -12.95
C GLY A 43 4.91 -11.34 -13.54
N GLU A 44 4.63 -11.40 -14.84
CA GLU A 44 3.80 -10.45 -15.58
C GLU A 44 2.34 -10.38 -15.11
N ARG A 45 1.87 -11.35 -14.33
CA ARG A 45 0.53 -11.38 -13.75
C ARG A 45 0.42 -10.63 -12.43
N ALA A 46 1.52 -10.01 -11.97
CA ALA A 46 1.57 -9.12 -10.82
C ALA A 46 1.75 -7.67 -11.27
N LEU A 47 0.95 -6.76 -10.70
CA LEU A 47 1.03 -5.32 -10.96
C LEU A 47 1.02 -4.57 -9.62
N ALA A 48 2.05 -3.77 -9.35
CA ALA A 48 2.06 -2.82 -8.26
C ALA A 48 1.36 -1.52 -8.71
N VAL A 49 0.43 -1.01 -7.89
CA VAL A 49 -0.28 0.23 -8.23
C VAL A 49 -0.17 1.23 -7.10
N THR A 50 0.36 2.40 -7.42
CA THR A 50 0.52 3.52 -6.49
C THR A 50 -0.52 4.59 -6.79
N GLY A 51 -1.35 4.92 -5.79
CA GLY A 51 -2.24 6.08 -5.84
C GLY A 51 -1.43 7.37 -5.69
N VAL A 52 -1.62 8.31 -6.61
CA VAL A 52 -0.90 9.59 -6.64
C VAL A 52 -1.88 10.74 -6.49
N SER A 53 -1.69 11.52 -5.43
CA SER A 53 -2.40 12.77 -5.17
C SER A 53 -1.45 13.80 -4.56
N PRO A 54 -1.88 15.04 -4.33
CA PRO A 54 -1.08 16.03 -3.60
C PRO A 54 -0.67 15.61 -2.18
N ALA A 55 -1.32 14.60 -1.59
CA ALA A 55 -0.98 14.08 -0.27
C ALA A 55 0.22 13.13 -0.28
N LEU A 56 0.64 12.62 -1.45
CA LEU A 56 1.83 11.81 -1.60
C LEU A 56 3.06 12.70 -1.82
N ALA A 57 4.02 12.63 -0.89
CA ALA A 57 5.26 13.40 -1.03
C ALA A 57 6.07 12.95 -2.25
N PRO A 58 6.66 13.88 -3.05
CA PRO A 58 7.37 13.55 -4.29
C PRO A 58 8.51 12.54 -4.10
N HIS A 59 9.28 12.67 -3.02
CA HIS A 59 10.37 11.74 -2.73
C HIS A 59 9.86 10.32 -2.46
N LEU A 60 8.70 10.16 -1.78
CA LEU A 60 8.10 8.85 -1.55
C LEU A 60 7.60 8.20 -2.84
N ARG A 61 7.08 9.02 -3.75
CA ARG A 61 6.67 8.57 -5.09
C ARG A 61 7.87 8.05 -5.88
N GLU A 62 9.00 8.77 -5.86
CA GLU A 62 10.22 8.36 -6.54
C GLU A 62 10.83 7.11 -5.91
N GLU A 63 10.90 7.05 -4.58
CA GLU A 63 11.35 5.86 -3.88
C GLU A 63 10.52 4.62 -4.24
N ALA A 64 9.20 4.76 -4.32
CA ALA A 64 8.32 3.66 -4.71
C ALA A 64 8.65 3.14 -6.13
N ARG A 65 8.96 4.04 -7.07
CA ARG A 65 9.39 3.65 -8.43
C ARG A 65 10.72 2.89 -8.43
N LEU A 66 11.73 3.41 -7.71
CA LEU A 66 13.03 2.78 -7.60
C LEU A 66 12.93 1.39 -6.95
N GLN A 67 12.15 1.26 -5.90
CA GLN A 67 11.91 -0.02 -5.25
C GLN A 67 11.18 -1.01 -6.16
N ALA A 68 10.16 -0.57 -6.92
CA ALA A 68 9.46 -1.43 -7.87
C ALA A 68 10.40 -1.94 -8.96
N THR A 69 11.30 -1.08 -9.46
CA THR A 69 12.36 -1.46 -10.41
C THR A 69 13.29 -2.50 -9.80
N TRP A 70 13.74 -2.29 -8.56
CA TRP A 70 14.61 -3.23 -7.85
C TRP A 70 13.95 -4.60 -7.65
N MET A 71 12.65 -4.62 -7.33
CA MET A 71 11.87 -5.86 -7.16
C MET A 71 11.52 -6.54 -8.49
N GLY A 72 11.73 -5.91 -9.62
CA GLY A 72 11.34 -6.42 -10.93
C GLY A 72 9.83 -6.50 -11.14
N ILE A 73 9.03 -5.75 -10.37
CA ILE A 73 7.59 -5.70 -10.55
C ILE A 73 7.18 -4.55 -11.47
N ARG A 74 6.23 -4.83 -12.38
CA ARG A 74 5.61 -3.75 -13.14
C ARG A 74 4.86 -2.82 -12.20
N GLN A 75 5.07 -1.51 -12.36
CA GLN A 75 4.37 -0.50 -11.57
C GLN A 75 3.53 0.41 -12.45
N ARG A 76 2.32 0.72 -11.98
CA ARG A 76 1.45 1.74 -12.55
C ARG A 76 1.08 2.76 -11.49
N GLU A 77 1.08 4.03 -11.86
CA GLU A 77 0.56 5.11 -11.04
C GLU A 77 -0.84 5.47 -11.52
N ILE A 78 -1.73 5.70 -10.56
CA ILE A 78 -3.10 6.16 -10.83
C ILE A 78 -3.36 7.44 -10.05
N ALA A 79 -4.00 8.42 -10.70
CA ALA A 79 -4.43 9.62 -10.01
C ALA A 79 -5.61 9.29 -9.10
N THR A 80 -5.55 9.74 -7.84
CA THR A 80 -6.65 9.65 -6.87
C THR A 80 -7.19 11.03 -6.55
N ARG A 81 -8.50 11.13 -6.30
CA ARG A 81 -9.23 12.39 -6.14
C ARG A 81 -9.85 12.58 -4.76
N GLU A 82 -9.24 11.99 -3.74
CA GLU A 82 -9.76 12.07 -2.36
C GLU A 82 -9.92 13.51 -1.86
N LEU A 83 -9.15 14.48 -2.38
CA LEU A 83 -9.31 15.90 -2.03
C LEU A 83 -10.64 16.51 -2.49
N GLU A 84 -11.29 15.93 -3.49
CA GLU A 84 -12.61 16.34 -3.97
C GLU A 84 -13.73 15.83 -3.05
N ASP A 85 -13.44 14.86 -2.17
CA ASP A 85 -14.40 14.32 -1.21
C ASP A 85 -14.38 15.14 0.09
N PRO A 86 -15.51 15.76 0.51
CA PRO A 86 -15.62 16.47 1.78
C PRO A 86 -15.28 15.61 3.00
N ASN A 87 -15.53 14.30 2.94
CA ASN A 87 -15.17 13.36 4.02
C ASN A 87 -13.66 13.13 4.14
N TYR A 88 -12.87 13.63 3.19
CA TYR A 88 -11.42 13.68 3.28
C TYR A 88 -10.93 15.11 3.51
N SER A 89 -11.38 16.07 2.69
CA SER A 89 -10.84 17.43 2.67
C SER A 89 -11.17 18.24 3.92
N SER A 90 -12.28 17.96 4.62
CA SER A 90 -12.57 18.54 5.94
C SER A 90 -11.70 17.96 7.08
N ASN A 91 -10.89 16.93 6.79
CA ASN A 91 -9.96 16.30 7.71
C ASN A 91 -10.58 15.74 9.00
N PRO A 92 -11.64 14.94 8.92
CA PRO A 92 -12.18 14.24 10.08
C PRO A 92 -11.21 13.14 10.55
N SER A 93 -11.42 12.61 11.75
CA SER A 93 -10.57 11.56 12.34
C SER A 93 -10.55 10.26 11.53
N ASP A 94 -11.59 10.01 10.74
CA ASP A 94 -11.72 8.85 9.87
C ASP A 94 -11.44 9.13 8.38
N ARG A 95 -10.83 10.30 8.04
CA ARG A 95 -10.50 10.68 6.64
C ARG A 95 -9.81 9.56 5.84
N CYS A 96 -9.05 8.68 6.55
CA CYS A 96 -8.37 7.56 5.91
C CYS A 96 -9.35 6.57 5.28
N TYR A 97 -10.59 6.49 5.76
CA TYR A 97 -11.64 5.72 5.12
C TYR A 97 -11.97 6.26 3.73
N ALA A 98 -12.19 7.56 3.60
CA ALA A 98 -12.49 8.20 2.31
C ALA A 98 -11.32 8.04 1.32
N CYS A 99 -10.08 8.24 1.77
CA CYS A 99 -8.87 8.03 0.97
C CYS A 99 -8.78 6.58 0.44
N LYS A 100 -8.98 5.59 1.31
CA LYS A 100 -8.89 4.18 0.91
C LYS A 100 -10.08 3.74 0.06
N ARG A 101 -11.27 4.28 0.31
CA ARG A 101 -12.45 4.06 -0.54
C ARG A 101 -12.19 4.52 -1.97
N GLU A 102 -11.61 5.71 -2.16
CA GLU A 102 -11.23 6.24 -3.48
C GLU A 102 -10.17 5.34 -4.14
N LEU A 103 -9.06 5.07 -3.44
CA LEU A 103 -7.98 4.24 -3.97
C LEU A 103 -8.49 2.86 -4.40
N HIS A 104 -9.20 2.16 -3.52
CA HIS A 104 -9.66 0.79 -3.82
C HIS A 104 -10.79 0.77 -4.86
N GLY A 105 -11.57 1.83 -4.97
CA GLY A 105 -12.50 2.02 -6.09
C GLY A 105 -11.76 2.05 -7.43
N ARG A 106 -10.72 2.88 -7.54
CA ARG A 106 -9.87 2.97 -8.74
C ARG A 106 -9.13 1.66 -9.05
N LEU A 107 -8.69 0.93 -8.01
CA LEU A 107 -8.07 -0.38 -8.22
C LEU A 107 -9.06 -1.42 -8.74
N GLY A 108 -10.32 -1.36 -8.29
CA GLY A 108 -11.40 -2.20 -8.82
C GLY A 108 -11.66 -1.93 -10.30
N GLU A 109 -11.81 -0.65 -10.69
CA GLU A 109 -11.95 -0.24 -12.09
C GLU A 109 -10.77 -0.72 -12.96
N LEU A 110 -9.54 -0.61 -12.43
CA LEU A 110 -8.36 -1.11 -13.13
C LEU A 110 -8.38 -2.64 -13.29
N LEU A 111 -8.81 -3.35 -12.26
CA LEU A 111 -8.90 -4.81 -12.29
C LEU A 111 -9.87 -5.30 -13.38
N GLU A 112 -11.02 -4.63 -13.52
CA GLU A 112 -11.99 -4.91 -14.59
C GLU A 112 -11.37 -4.69 -15.98
N GLN A 113 -10.56 -3.63 -16.14
CA GLN A 113 -9.87 -3.32 -17.41
C GLN A 113 -8.78 -4.34 -17.78
N LEU A 114 -8.22 -5.07 -16.81
CA LEU A 114 -7.18 -6.07 -17.07
C LEU A 114 -7.74 -7.36 -17.68
N GLU A 115 -9.07 -7.52 -17.76
CA GLU A 115 -9.74 -8.68 -18.34
C GLU A 115 -9.20 -10.03 -17.85
N GLN A 116 -8.72 -10.08 -16.58
CA GLN A 116 -8.19 -11.28 -15.98
C GLN A 116 -9.18 -11.83 -14.93
N PRO A 117 -10.01 -12.80 -15.29
CA PRO A 117 -11.00 -13.39 -14.38
C PRO A 117 -10.32 -13.95 -13.11
N GLY A 118 -10.87 -13.58 -11.96
CA GLY A 118 -10.34 -14.03 -10.67
C GLY A 118 -9.11 -13.28 -10.17
N ALA A 119 -8.65 -12.23 -10.86
CA ALA A 119 -7.60 -11.37 -10.36
C ALA A 119 -8.01 -10.70 -9.04
N GLN A 120 -7.05 -10.52 -8.12
CA GLN A 120 -7.31 -10.06 -6.76
C GLN A 120 -6.53 -8.77 -6.44
N VAL A 121 -7.19 -7.84 -5.73
CA VAL A 121 -6.50 -6.70 -5.12
C VAL A 121 -5.94 -7.12 -3.76
N LEU A 122 -4.64 -6.86 -3.56
CA LEU A 122 -3.92 -7.13 -2.30
C LEU A 122 -3.41 -5.83 -1.69
N ASP A 123 -3.27 -5.79 -0.36
CA ASP A 123 -2.61 -4.70 0.34
C ASP A 123 -1.50 -5.20 1.29
N GLY A 124 -0.79 -4.27 1.92
CA GLY A 124 0.28 -4.54 2.87
C GLY A 124 -0.15 -4.45 4.34
N VAL A 125 -1.43 -4.61 4.66
CA VAL A 125 -1.90 -4.64 6.05
C VAL A 125 -1.30 -5.86 6.75
N ASN A 126 -0.60 -5.64 7.87
CA ASN A 126 0.02 -6.68 8.69
C ASN A 126 -0.82 -6.97 9.95
N LEU A 127 -0.41 -7.93 10.77
CA LEU A 127 -1.18 -8.36 11.94
C LEU A 127 -1.37 -7.24 12.96
N ASP A 128 -0.34 -6.42 13.22
CA ASP A 128 -0.40 -5.34 14.21
C ASP A 128 -1.41 -4.26 13.81
N ASP A 129 -1.57 -4.02 12.49
CA ASP A 129 -2.52 -3.05 11.95
C ASP A 129 -3.99 -3.39 12.29
N LEU A 130 -4.30 -4.66 12.57
CA LEU A 130 -5.66 -5.09 12.93
C LEU A 130 -6.06 -4.69 14.35
N GLY A 131 -5.10 -4.46 15.24
CA GLY A 131 -5.32 -3.98 16.61
C GLY A 131 -5.51 -2.47 16.71
N ASP A 132 -5.18 -1.72 15.68
CA ASP A 132 -5.23 -0.26 15.64
C ASP A 132 -6.57 0.26 15.10
N HIS A 133 -6.93 1.49 15.50
CA HIS A 133 -8.04 2.20 14.87
C HIS A 133 -7.63 2.67 13.47
N ARG A 134 -7.87 1.82 12.46
CA ARG A 134 -7.54 2.12 11.05
C ARG A 134 -8.78 2.07 10.14
N PRO A 135 -9.52 3.18 10.04
CA PRO A 135 -10.73 3.25 9.22
C PRO A 135 -10.53 2.80 7.76
N GLY A 136 -9.32 3.00 7.23
CA GLY A 136 -8.96 2.58 5.89
C GLY A 136 -9.00 1.07 5.65
N ILE A 137 -8.78 0.23 6.67
CA ILE A 137 -8.88 -1.23 6.57
C ILE A 137 -10.32 -1.65 6.29
N ARG A 138 -11.29 -0.96 6.93
CA ARG A 138 -12.71 -1.20 6.67
C ARG A 138 -13.06 -0.93 5.20
N ALA A 139 -12.63 0.22 4.66
CA ALA A 139 -12.85 0.57 3.26
C ALA A 139 -12.24 -0.45 2.27
N ALA A 140 -11.06 -1.00 2.59
CA ALA A 140 -10.41 -2.04 1.81
C ALA A 140 -11.24 -3.34 1.81
N ARG A 141 -11.66 -3.80 3.01
CA ARG A 141 -12.48 -5.01 3.17
C ARG A 141 -13.81 -4.94 2.45
N GLU A 142 -14.50 -3.79 2.50
CA GLU A 142 -15.76 -3.54 1.79
C GLU A 142 -15.61 -3.67 0.26
N ARG A 143 -14.39 -3.54 -0.26
CA ARG A 143 -14.03 -3.69 -1.67
C ARG A 143 -13.40 -5.06 -2.00
N GLY A 144 -13.43 -6.01 -1.06
CA GLY A 144 -12.89 -7.34 -1.26
C GLY A 144 -11.35 -7.41 -1.33
N VAL A 145 -10.65 -6.37 -0.87
CA VAL A 145 -9.18 -6.37 -0.81
C VAL A 145 -8.71 -7.40 0.22
N ARG A 146 -7.71 -8.21 -0.14
CA ARG A 146 -7.11 -9.20 0.74
C ARG A 146 -5.80 -8.67 1.33
N SER A 147 -5.53 -9.06 2.56
CA SER A 147 -4.36 -8.64 3.34
C SER A 147 -3.50 -9.86 3.69
N PRO A 148 -2.67 -10.37 2.76
CA PRO A 148 -1.99 -11.65 2.92
C PRO A 148 -1.07 -11.71 4.14
N LEU A 149 -0.46 -10.59 4.54
CA LEU A 149 0.39 -10.55 5.74
C LEU A 149 -0.45 -10.77 7.01
N ALA A 150 -1.56 -10.05 7.15
CA ALA A 150 -2.46 -10.20 8.29
C ALA A 150 -3.12 -11.59 8.33
N GLU A 151 -3.54 -12.11 7.18
CA GLU A 151 -4.15 -13.43 7.04
C GLU A 151 -3.21 -14.57 7.47
N LEU A 152 -1.91 -14.40 7.27
CA LEU A 152 -0.87 -15.34 7.68
C LEU A 152 -0.31 -15.06 9.08
N GLY A 153 -0.86 -14.09 9.80
CA GLY A 153 -0.39 -13.72 11.13
C GLY A 153 1.00 -13.10 11.16
N ILE A 154 1.41 -12.47 10.06
CA ILE A 154 2.71 -11.80 9.96
C ILE A 154 2.58 -10.39 10.53
N ASP A 155 3.27 -10.13 11.64
CA ASP A 155 3.37 -8.84 12.31
C ASP A 155 4.46 -7.95 11.68
N LYS A 156 4.60 -6.72 12.16
CA LYS A 156 5.61 -5.78 11.66
C LYS A 156 7.05 -6.26 11.84
N ALA A 157 7.33 -6.97 12.91
CA ALA A 157 8.65 -7.55 13.15
C ALA A 157 8.94 -8.66 12.14
N GLY A 158 7.96 -9.51 11.85
CA GLY A 158 8.03 -10.54 10.81
C GLY A 158 8.25 -9.96 9.42
N VAL A 159 7.50 -8.90 9.05
CA VAL A 159 7.70 -8.19 7.77
C VAL A 159 9.14 -7.71 7.63
N ARG A 160 9.70 -7.02 8.64
CA ARG A 160 11.08 -6.54 8.60
C ARG A 160 12.10 -7.67 8.51
N GLN A 161 11.87 -8.77 9.25
CA GLN A 161 12.75 -9.93 9.20
C GLN A 161 12.75 -10.61 7.84
N LEU A 162 11.58 -10.76 7.20
CA LEU A 162 11.45 -11.34 5.87
C LEU A 162 12.07 -10.43 4.81
N SER A 163 11.79 -9.13 4.86
CA SER A 163 12.38 -8.13 3.95
C SER A 163 13.90 -8.09 4.03
N ARG A 164 14.47 -8.15 5.24
CA ARG A 164 15.92 -8.25 5.45
C ARG A 164 16.50 -9.54 4.87
N ALA A 165 15.82 -10.66 5.07
CA ALA A 165 16.26 -11.96 4.56
C ALA A 165 16.22 -12.02 3.01
N LEU A 166 15.32 -11.26 2.38
CA LEU A 166 15.22 -11.09 0.93
C LEU A 166 16.19 -10.04 0.39
N GLY A 167 16.98 -9.40 1.26
CA GLY A 167 17.99 -8.42 0.86
C GLY A 167 17.46 -7.03 0.54
N PHE A 168 16.26 -6.65 1.02
CA PHE A 168 15.72 -5.31 0.76
C PHE A 168 16.60 -4.22 1.39
N PRO A 169 17.12 -3.26 0.62
CA PRO A 169 17.89 -2.14 1.19
C PRO A 169 17.09 -1.27 2.17
N TRP A 170 15.75 -1.30 2.08
CA TRP A 170 14.81 -0.50 2.90
C TRP A 170 14.04 -1.33 3.94
N TRP A 171 14.57 -2.51 4.34
CA TRP A 171 13.89 -3.43 5.26
C TRP A 171 13.51 -2.80 6.61
N ASP A 172 14.26 -1.81 7.08
CA ASP A 172 14.07 -1.10 8.34
C ASP A 172 13.45 0.31 8.17
N LYS A 173 13.03 0.64 6.93
CA LYS A 173 12.41 1.94 6.64
C LYS A 173 11.31 2.25 7.65
N PRO A 174 11.35 3.44 8.31
CA PRO A 174 10.30 3.85 9.22
C PRO A 174 8.99 4.09 8.47
N ALA A 175 7.87 3.99 9.20
CA ALA A 175 6.57 4.37 8.65
C ALA A 175 6.58 5.85 8.25
N GLN A 176 6.20 6.12 7.02
CA GLN A 176 6.12 7.49 6.48
C GLN A 176 4.66 7.80 6.14
N PRO A 177 3.96 8.52 7.04
CA PRO A 177 2.58 8.89 6.80
C PRO A 177 2.49 9.91 5.65
N CYS A 178 1.32 9.95 4.99
CA CYS A 178 1.05 10.94 3.95
C CYS A 178 1.10 12.38 4.51
N LEU A 179 1.30 13.37 3.64
CA LEU A 179 1.40 14.78 4.04
C LEU A 179 0.16 15.28 4.81
N ALA A 180 -1.02 14.72 4.54
CA ALA A 180 -2.25 15.05 5.26
C ALA A 180 -2.18 14.76 6.78
N SER A 181 -1.30 13.86 7.22
CA SER A 181 -1.11 13.54 8.64
C SER A 181 -0.45 14.65 9.44
N ARG A 182 0.06 15.68 8.78
CA ARG A 182 0.67 16.87 9.41
C ARG A 182 -0.36 17.92 9.83
N PHE A 183 -1.62 17.76 9.39
CA PHE A 183 -2.70 18.66 9.74
C PHE A 183 -3.46 18.14 10.95
N PRO A 184 -3.69 18.95 11.98
CA PRO A 184 -4.61 18.62 13.07
C PRO A 184 -5.99 18.25 12.54
N TYR A 185 -6.66 17.30 13.15
CA TYR A 185 -8.03 16.95 12.75
C TYR A 185 -8.95 18.18 12.81
N GLY A 186 -9.86 18.29 11.84
CA GLY A 186 -10.76 19.41 11.67
C GLY A 186 -10.17 20.59 10.89
N GLU A 187 -8.85 20.62 10.66
CA GLU A 187 -8.25 21.61 9.76
C GLU A 187 -8.36 21.14 8.31
N ALA A 188 -9.01 21.92 7.46
CA ALA A 188 -9.22 21.58 6.06
C ALA A 188 -7.90 21.30 5.32
N ILE A 189 -7.89 20.24 4.54
CA ILE A 189 -6.78 19.85 3.67
C ILE A 189 -7.04 20.40 2.27
N SER A 190 -6.06 21.09 1.69
CA SER A 190 -6.10 21.54 0.30
C SER A 190 -4.79 21.26 -0.41
N ALA A 191 -4.82 21.20 -1.74
CA ALA A 191 -3.63 20.98 -2.54
C ALA A 191 -2.57 22.06 -2.33
N GLU A 192 -3.00 23.33 -2.06
CA GLU A 192 -2.09 24.43 -1.76
C GLU A 192 -1.39 24.21 -0.42
N ARG A 193 -2.14 23.87 0.63
CA ARG A 193 -1.59 23.62 1.97
C ARG A 193 -0.62 22.42 1.94
N LEU A 194 -0.97 21.33 1.27
CA LEU A 194 -0.11 20.16 1.11
C LEU A 194 1.21 20.51 0.41
N ARG A 195 1.20 21.37 -0.63
CA ARG A 195 2.42 21.84 -1.29
C ARG A 195 3.36 22.60 -0.35
N ARG A 196 2.82 23.37 0.59
CA ARG A 196 3.64 24.09 1.59
C ARG A 196 4.33 23.12 2.54
N GLU A 197 3.70 21.99 2.86
CA GLU A 197 4.29 20.94 3.72
C GLU A 197 5.47 20.20 3.06
N ILE A 198 5.51 20.13 1.74
CA ILE A 198 6.67 19.57 1.00
C ILE A 198 7.93 20.41 1.28
N GLY A 199 7.82 21.75 1.25
CA GLY A 199 8.96 22.64 1.53
C GLY A 199 9.49 22.54 2.96
N ARG A 200 8.65 22.21 3.94
CA ARG A 200 9.05 22.02 5.34
C ARG A 200 9.74 20.68 5.62
N ALA A 201 9.60 19.72 4.72
CA ALA A 201 10.21 18.39 4.88
C ALA A 201 11.69 18.34 4.48
N HIS A 202 12.22 19.41 3.91
CA HIS A 202 13.59 19.52 3.41
C HIS A 202 14.47 20.51 4.21
N VAL A 203 14.02 20.95 5.41
CA VAL A 203 14.80 21.82 6.30
C VAL A 203 15.23 21.04 7.52
#